data_bcc88b7bc80568ed7677f5ff558cdaca
#
_entry.id   bcc88b7bc80568ed7677f5ff558cdaca
#
_cell.length_a   1.000
_cell.length_b   1.000
_cell.length_c   1.000
_cell.angle_alpha   90.00
_cell.angle_beta   90.00
_cell.angle_gamma   90.00
#
_symmetry.space_group_name_H-M   'P 1'
#
loop_
_entity.id
_entity.type
_entity.pdbx_description
1 polymer ?
#
loop_
_entity_poly.entity_id
_entity_poly.type
_entity_poly.pdbx_seq_one_letter_code
_entity_poly.pdbx_strand_id
1 'polypeptide(L)'
;MHEGSGTQRATRQGREGDGLMPGFRIKGTGAALAAVLLGSAAHGQTAPQALTAAEPDLGVLERARPEYDAKGIPLGGFRLFPSLHVAGSYDDNVYRLPDAVSDWFVTLSPSLALRSEWGRHFVELYANAQWYDYSAQKGESLTDWQTGGKGRLDISHAATLLAEASYGEYHELWSAPDAESFQAAPNRYYQTHVTTQFTYQPSQLGVSAGGSFDRYDWTETPVIGGGFLPNSDRNEDKLEGYLRVFYEFSPGYAAFVRATFNDRKFDLTLDRSGADRSSHGYRYDAGMNLLISHLVRGELYVGYLKQDYATGSTLKLTDISGFDYGAQLDWFVSPLLTVHVGGNRQLSDTIFAGISAEDNKTGSISADYELLRNVIVEANASAIATKYTGSAASDMFYGAGLKVEYLIDRYAAAHVEYDYEHRSSNRVLADYSDNTISIGLTFHV
;
A
#
# COMPACT_ATOMS: atom_id res chain seq x y z
N MET A 1 68.30 27.70 -19.42
CA MET A 1 67.63 28.63 -18.46
C MET A 1 66.26 28.85 -18.90
N HIS A 2 65.36 28.62 -18.02
CA HIS A 2 63.91 28.77 -17.93
C HIS A 2 63.06 27.52 -18.16
N GLU A 3 62.72 26.96 -17.04
CA GLU A 3 61.65 26.00 -16.82
C GLU A 3 60.30 26.62 -17.05
N GLY A 4 59.40 25.88 -17.66
CA GLY A 4 57.99 26.19 -17.79
C GLY A 4 57.16 25.02 -17.28
N SER A 5 56.64 25.13 -16.06
CA SER A 5 55.77 24.16 -15.42
C SER A 5 54.44 24.09 -16.11
N GLY A 6 54.07 22.97 -16.69
CA GLY A 6 52.74 22.65 -17.19
C GLY A 6 51.86 22.04 -16.10
N THR A 7 50.91 22.79 -15.63
CA THR A 7 49.83 22.35 -14.73
C THR A 7 48.86 21.45 -15.51
N GLN A 8 48.87 20.15 -15.22
CA GLN A 8 47.86 19.21 -15.65
C GLN A 8 46.55 19.48 -14.88
N ARG A 9 45.55 19.94 -15.57
CA ARG A 9 44.16 19.94 -15.10
C ARG A 9 43.65 18.51 -15.15
N ALA A 10 43.48 17.91 -13.98
CA ALA A 10 42.75 16.68 -13.82
C ALA A 10 41.26 16.99 -14.02
N THR A 11 40.70 16.52 -15.12
CA THR A 11 39.25 16.44 -15.33
C THR A 11 38.69 15.35 -14.38
N ARG A 12 38.04 15.79 -13.30
CA ARG A 12 37.16 14.95 -12.51
C ARG A 12 35.93 14.63 -13.37
N GLN A 13 35.89 13.44 -13.93
CA GLN A 13 34.63 12.83 -14.36
C GLN A 13 33.80 12.53 -13.11
N GLY A 14 32.73 13.29 -12.90
CA GLY A 14 31.72 12.97 -11.93
C GLY A 14 31.00 11.67 -12.36
N ARG A 15 31.12 10.63 -11.57
CA ARG A 15 30.22 9.49 -11.61
C ARG A 15 28.87 10.01 -11.12
N GLU A 16 27.92 10.18 -12.02
CA GLU A 16 26.51 10.28 -11.71
C GLU A 16 26.10 8.92 -11.10
N GLY A 17 25.77 8.94 -9.82
CA GLY A 17 25.21 7.79 -9.14
C GLY A 17 23.78 7.56 -9.65
N ASP A 18 23.53 6.39 -10.22
CA ASP A 18 22.20 5.90 -10.55
C ASP A 18 21.35 5.86 -9.27
N GLY A 19 20.51 6.85 -9.06
CA GLY A 19 19.47 6.85 -8.04
C GLY A 19 18.40 5.81 -8.40
N LEU A 20 18.66 4.55 -8.05
CA LEU A 20 17.66 3.48 -8.10
C LEU A 20 16.52 3.85 -7.17
N MET A 21 15.33 4.06 -7.71
CA MET A 21 14.10 4.08 -6.91
C MET A 21 13.95 2.71 -6.23
N PRO A 22 13.54 2.68 -4.94
CA PRO A 22 13.26 1.42 -4.27
C PRO A 22 12.19 0.66 -5.05
N GLY A 23 12.55 -0.55 -5.52
CA GLY A 23 11.62 -1.44 -6.18
C GLY A 23 10.48 -1.78 -5.24
N PHE A 24 9.24 -1.68 -5.74
CA PHE A 24 8.07 -2.20 -5.05
C PHE A 24 8.27 -3.71 -4.85
N ARG A 25 8.69 -4.11 -3.66
CA ARG A 25 8.71 -5.53 -3.27
C ARG A 25 7.29 -5.87 -2.86
N ILE A 26 6.69 -6.84 -3.53
CA ILE A 26 5.48 -7.50 -3.04
C ILE A 26 5.89 -8.11 -1.71
N LYS A 27 5.41 -7.54 -0.61
CA LYS A 27 5.61 -8.12 0.72
C LYS A 27 4.83 -9.43 0.75
N GLY A 28 5.50 -10.50 1.14
CA GLY A 28 4.87 -11.80 1.32
C GLY A 28 3.72 -11.75 2.33
N THR A 29 2.98 -12.79 2.37
CA THR A 29 1.68 -13.09 2.98
C THR A 29 1.37 -12.54 4.39
N GLY A 30 2.31 -11.93 5.11
CA GLY A 30 2.07 -11.20 6.37
C GLY A 30 1.32 -9.87 6.22
N ALA A 31 0.92 -9.52 5.01
CA ALA A 31 0.27 -8.26 4.70
C ALA A 31 -1.27 -8.34 4.72
N ALA A 32 -1.89 -9.42 5.21
CA ALA A 32 -3.34 -9.58 5.10
C ALA A 32 -4.11 -8.44 5.78
N LEU A 33 -3.75 -8.05 6.99
CA LEU A 33 -4.35 -6.89 7.66
C LEU A 33 -3.86 -5.56 7.05
N ALA A 34 -2.59 -5.50 6.62
CA ALA A 34 -2.04 -4.35 5.92
C ALA A 34 -2.58 -4.22 4.49
N ALA A 35 -2.99 -5.32 3.81
CA ALA A 35 -3.51 -5.28 2.45
C ALA A 35 -4.96 -4.78 2.37
N VAL A 36 -5.84 -5.12 3.33
CA VAL A 36 -7.17 -4.49 3.45
C VAL A 36 -7.03 -2.99 3.70
N LEU A 37 -5.99 -2.57 4.43
CA LEU A 37 -5.70 -1.16 4.69
C LEU A 37 -4.91 -0.50 3.56
N LEU A 38 -4.09 -1.25 2.81
CA LEU A 38 -3.30 -0.72 1.70
C LEU A 38 -4.11 -0.70 0.39
N GLY A 39 -5.10 -1.57 0.24
CA GLY A 39 -6.04 -1.52 -0.90
C GLY A 39 -6.85 -0.22 -0.94
N SER A 40 -7.18 0.34 0.23
CA SER A 40 -7.82 1.65 0.35
C SER A 40 -6.87 2.78 0.79
N ALA A 41 -5.68 2.47 1.31
CA ALA A 41 -4.68 3.46 1.75
C ALA A 41 -3.67 3.87 0.67
N ALA A 42 -3.66 3.19 -0.48
CA ALA A 42 -2.84 3.62 -1.63
C ALA A 42 -3.22 5.00 -2.19
N HIS A 43 -4.33 5.56 -1.73
CA HIS A 43 -4.94 6.78 -2.27
C HIS A 43 -4.49 8.09 -1.62
N GLY A 44 -3.45 8.10 -0.83
CA GLY A 44 -2.96 9.32 -0.22
C GLY A 44 -1.46 9.35 0.03
N GLN A 45 -0.75 8.29 -0.28
CA GLN A 45 0.69 8.29 -0.17
C GLN A 45 1.30 8.95 -1.41
N THR A 46 1.30 10.28 -1.43
CA THR A 46 2.35 10.95 -2.17
C THR A 46 3.67 10.41 -1.64
N ALA A 47 4.38 9.62 -2.45
CA ALA A 47 5.76 9.29 -2.14
C ALA A 47 6.45 10.58 -1.67
N PRO A 48 7.24 10.55 -0.58
CA PRO A 48 7.95 11.74 -0.15
C PRO A 48 8.68 12.29 -1.37
N GLN A 49 8.35 13.52 -1.75
CA GLN A 49 9.03 14.15 -2.88
C GLN A 49 10.49 14.22 -2.51
N ALA A 50 11.33 13.78 -3.43
CA ALA A 50 12.77 13.95 -3.30
C ALA A 50 13.03 15.44 -3.06
N LEU A 51 13.26 15.78 -1.80
CA LEU A 51 13.78 17.07 -1.41
C LEU A 51 15.15 17.17 -2.04
N THR A 52 15.43 18.26 -2.73
CA THR A 52 16.61 18.47 -3.54
C THR A 52 17.92 18.12 -2.86
N ALA A 53 18.70 17.23 -3.49
CA ALA A 53 20.16 17.17 -3.49
C ALA A 53 20.93 16.85 -2.19
N ALA A 54 20.38 16.03 -1.29
CA ALA A 54 21.20 15.16 -0.45
C ALA A 54 20.93 13.72 -0.91
N GLU A 55 21.94 12.86 -1.00
CA GLU A 55 21.68 11.43 -1.17
C GLU A 55 20.71 11.02 -0.05
N PRO A 56 19.50 10.55 -0.37
CA PRO A 56 18.55 10.19 0.67
C PRO A 56 19.16 9.08 1.50
N ASP A 57 19.09 9.17 2.81
CA ASP A 57 19.43 8.05 3.67
C ASP A 57 18.55 6.87 3.26
N LEU A 58 19.18 5.77 2.94
CA LEU A 58 18.52 4.57 2.48
C LEU A 58 18.26 3.66 3.67
N GLY A 59 17.02 3.24 3.82
CA GLY A 59 16.62 2.22 4.78
C GLY A 59 17.29 0.88 4.51
N VAL A 60 17.18 -0.04 5.47
CA VAL A 60 17.79 -1.38 5.37
C VAL A 60 17.34 -2.08 4.08
N LEU A 61 16.06 -2.03 3.71
CA LEU A 61 15.52 -2.69 2.52
C LEU A 61 15.78 -1.90 1.22
N GLU A 62 16.10 -0.60 1.31
CA GLU A 62 16.36 0.26 0.15
C GLU A 62 17.79 0.16 -0.35
N ARG A 63 18.74 -0.30 0.50
CA ARG A 63 20.16 -0.36 0.16
C ARG A 63 20.46 -1.47 -0.82
N ALA A 64 21.26 -1.14 -1.83
CA ALA A 64 21.75 -2.12 -2.80
C ALA A 64 22.63 -3.20 -2.14
N ARG A 65 22.38 -4.44 -2.52
CA ARG A 65 23.17 -5.62 -2.15
C ARG A 65 23.64 -6.34 -3.41
N PRO A 66 24.66 -5.82 -4.13
CA PRO A 66 25.03 -6.30 -5.48
C PRO A 66 25.36 -7.80 -5.55
N GLU A 67 25.68 -8.42 -4.41
CA GLU A 67 25.95 -9.86 -4.30
C GLU A 67 24.65 -10.70 -4.29
N TYR A 68 23.54 -10.09 -3.85
CA TYR A 68 22.24 -10.73 -3.65
C TYR A 68 21.14 -10.14 -4.53
N ASP A 69 21.31 -8.92 -5.05
CA ASP A 69 20.30 -8.27 -5.89
C ASP A 69 20.22 -8.95 -7.27
N ALA A 70 19.00 -9.19 -7.73
CA ALA A 70 18.71 -9.66 -9.08
C ALA A 70 19.28 -8.69 -10.12
N LYS A 71 19.98 -9.22 -11.12
CA LYS A 71 20.56 -8.39 -12.20
C LYS A 71 19.57 -8.10 -13.30
N GLY A 72 18.53 -8.90 -13.43
CA GLY A 72 17.57 -8.84 -14.51
C GLY A 72 18.15 -9.21 -15.88
N ILE A 73 17.30 -9.44 -16.83
CA ILE A 73 17.61 -9.82 -18.21
C ILE A 73 17.59 -8.55 -19.08
N PRO A 74 18.69 -8.14 -19.70
CA PRO A 74 18.71 -6.92 -20.53
C PRO A 74 17.91 -7.14 -21.83
N LEU A 75 17.02 -6.19 -22.15
CA LEU A 75 16.16 -6.16 -23.33
C LEU A 75 16.24 -4.79 -24.02
N GLY A 76 17.34 -4.50 -24.70
CA GLY A 76 17.58 -3.20 -25.33
C GLY A 76 17.69 -2.08 -24.31
N GLY A 77 16.79 -1.09 -24.34
CA GLY A 77 16.74 0.02 -23.37
C GLY A 77 15.92 -0.31 -22.12
N PHE A 78 15.61 -1.58 -21.89
CA PHE A 78 14.85 -2.09 -20.75
C PHE A 78 15.58 -3.26 -20.11
N ARG A 79 15.17 -3.59 -18.89
CA ARG A 79 15.60 -4.76 -18.13
C ARG A 79 14.39 -5.49 -17.57
N LEU A 80 14.32 -6.80 -17.81
CA LEU A 80 13.26 -7.68 -17.31
C LEU A 80 13.70 -8.35 -16.00
N PHE A 81 12.85 -8.31 -15.00
CA PHE A 81 13.05 -8.93 -13.70
C PHE A 81 11.93 -9.96 -13.45
N PRO A 82 12.10 -11.21 -13.86
CA PRO A 82 11.19 -12.27 -13.49
C PRO A 82 11.49 -12.73 -12.05
N SER A 83 10.42 -13.04 -11.29
CA SER A 83 10.57 -13.73 -10.01
C SER A 83 9.44 -14.73 -9.79
N LEU A 84 9.71 -15.72 -8.95
CA LEU A 84 8.77 -16.73 -8.52
C LEU A 84 8.93 -16.94 -7.02
N HIS A 85 7.85 -16.69 -6.28
CA HIS A 85 7.79 -17.00 -4.86
C HIS A 85 6.91 -18.24 -4.64
N VAL A 86 7.37 -19.15 -3.78
CA VAL A 86 6.65 -20.38 -3.40
C VAL A 86 6.71 -20.49 -1.89
N ALA A 87 5.58 -20.62 -1.22
CA ALA A 87 5.52 -20.82 0.22
C ALA A 87 4.52 -21.91 0.61
N GLY A 88 4.84 -22.63 1.68
CA GLY A 88 3.91 -23.48 2.41
C GLY A 88 3.54 -22.80 3.72
N SER A 89 2.25 -22.72 4.02
CA SER A 89 1.72 -21.98 5.17
C SER A 89 0.73 -22.83 5.97
N TYR A 90 0.69 -22.59 7.27
CA TYR A 90 -0.34 -23.10 8.18
C TYR A 90 -1.06 -21.91 8.78
N ASP A 91 -2.39 -21.94 8.72
CA ASP A 91 -3.30 -20.93 9.25
C ASP A 91 -4.21 -21.63 10.26
N ASP A 92 -4.27 -21.16 11.49
CA ASP A 92 -5.05 -21.81 12.55
C ASP A 92 -6.51 -21.33 12.58
N ASN A 93 -6.87 -20.30 11.79
CA ASN A 93 -8.23 -19.75 11.71
C ASN A 93 -8.59 -19.15 10.33
N VAL A 94 -8.64 -19.99 9.30
CA VAL A 94 -8.87 -19.61 7.89
C VAL A 94 -10.06 -18.66 7.69
N TYR A 95 -11.15 -18.86 8.45
CA TYR A 95 -12.39 -18.07 8.30
C TYR A 95 -12.50 -16.87 9.24
N ARG A 96 -11.51 -16.64 10.10
CA ARG A 96 -11.49 -15.53 11.05
C ARG A 96 -12.75 -15.48 11.94
N LEU A 97 -13.13 -16.66 12.47
CA LEU A 97 -14.30 -16.86 13.33
C LEU A 97 -13.89 -17.21 14.77
N PRO A 98 -14.80 -17.01 15.76
CA PRO A 98 -14.56 -17.47 17.13
C PRO A 98 -14.29 -18.97 17.23
N ASP A 99 -15.00 -19.78 16.42
CA ASP A 99 -14.78 -21.22 16.27
C ASP A 99 -13.77 -21.43 15.13
N ALA A 100 -12.50 -21.48 15.49
CA ALA A 100 -11.38 -21.52 14.56
C ALA A 100 -11.35 -22.80 13.73
N VAL A 101 -11.08 -22.67 12.44
CA VAL A 101 -10.86 -23.77 11.50
C VAL A 101 -9.49 -23.62 10.87
N SER A 102 -8.61 -24.58 11.11
CA SER A 102 -7.24 -24.54 10.59
C SER A 102 -7.09 -25.28 9.28
N ASP A 103 -6.14 -24.85 8.45
CA ASP A 103 -5.73 -25.55 7.23
C ASP A 103 -4.28 -25.25 6.87
N TRP A 104 -3.73 -26.07 5.99
CA TRP A 104 -2.49 -25.83 5.28
C TRP A 104 -2.77 -25.36 3.88
N PHE A 105 -1.97 -24.43 3.38
CA PHE A 105 -2.06 -24.00 2.00
C PHE A 105 -0.68 -23.74 1.39
N VAL A 106 -0.64 -23.82 0.07
CA VAL A 106 0.54 -23.46 -0.73
C VAL A 106 0.23 -22.17 -1.48
N THR A 107 1.20 -21.26 -1.48
CA THR A 107 1.15 -20.04 -2.29
C THR A 107 2.16 -20.12 -3.42
N LEU A 108 1.75 -19.78 -4.64
CA LEU A 108 2.61 -19.62 -5.80
C LEU A 108 2.43 -18.21 -6.37
N SER A 109 3.49 -17.41 -6.36
CA SER A 109 3.40 -16.00 -6.75
C SER A 109 4.45 -15.65 -7.82
N PRO A 110 4.16 -15.87 -9.12
CA PRO A 110 4.97 -15.39 -10.22
C PRO A 110 4.85 -13.87 -10.35
N SER A 111 5.95 -13.19 -10.66
CA SER A 111 5.96 -11.76 -11.00
C SER A 111 6.93 -11.45 -12.13
N LEU A 112 6.58 -10.42 -12.90
CA LEU A 112 7.41 -9.86 -13.98
C LEU A 112 7.44 -8.34 -13.82
N ALA A 113 8.63 -7.74 -13.90
CA ALA A 113 8.76 -6.29 -13.98
C ALA A 113 9.71 -5.95 -15.14
N LEU A 114 9.28 -5.08 -16.04
CA LEU A 114 10.08 -4.56 -17.16
C LEU A 114 10.37 -3.09 -16.89
N ARG A 115 11.63 -2.77 -16.60
CA ARG A 115 12.10 -1.42 -16.22
C ARG A 115 12.91 -0.79 -17.30
N SER A 116 12.69 0.50 -17.58
CA SER A 116 13.54 1.26 -18.46
C SER A 116 14.90 1.56 -17.80
N GLU A 117 15.95 1.55 -18.60
CA GLU A 117 17.33 1.94 -18.20
C GLU A 117 17.68 3.34 -18.74
N TRP A 118 16.70 4.25 -18.80
CA TRP A 118 16.90 5.60 -19.32
C TRP A 118 17.46 6.54 -18.26
N GLY A 119 18.36 7.41 -18.63
CA GLY A 119 19.01 8.32 -17.68
C GLY A 119 18.13 9.47 -17.17
N ARG A 120 16.98 9.76 -17.79
CA ARG A 120 16.15 10.92 -17.43
C ARG A 120 14.71 10.59 -17.06
N HIS A 121 14.10 9.66 -17.75
CA HIS A 121 12.72 9.25 -17.55
C HIS A 121 12.69 7.82 -17.03
N PHE A 122 11.59 7.43 -16.40
CA PHE A 122 11.44 6.07 -15.89
C PHE A 122 10.09 5.51 -16.36
N VAL A 123 10.08 4.26 -16.78
CA VAL A 123 8.88 3.48 -17.06
C VAL A 123 9.09 2.07 -16.51
N GLU A 124 8.11 1.57 -15.80
CA GLU A 124 8.04 0.17 -15.37
C GLU A 124 6.68 -0.39 -15.78
N LEU A 125 6.67 -1.54 -16.44
CA LEU A 125 5.49 -2.36 -16.66
C LEU A 125 5.61 -3.59 -15.77
N TYR A 126 4.51 -4.05 -15.18
CA TYR A 126 4.51 -5.19 -14.29
C TYR A 126 3.29 -6.08 -14.45
N ALA A 127 3.45 -7.36 -14.14
CA ALA A 127 2.38 -8.33 -14.02
C ALA A 127 2.71 -9.27 -12.86
N ASN A 128 1.74 -9.48 -11.97
CA ASN A 128 1.86 -10.32 -10.79
C ASN A 128 0.62 -11.21 -10.71
N ALA A 129 0.82 -12.43 -10.22
CA ALA A 129 -0.29 -13.30 -9.83
C ALA A 129 0.06 -13.96 -8.49
N GLN A 130 -0.97 -14.34 -7.74
CA GLN A 130 -0.83 -15.09 -6.50
C GLN A 130 -1.92 -16.16 -6.47
N TRP A 131 -1.50 -17.40 -6.49
CA TRP A 131 -2.37 -18.56 -6.43
C TRP A 131 -2.27 -19.20 -5.05
N TYR A 132 -3.43 -19.45 -4.45
CA TYR A 132 -3.57 -20.13 -3.16
C TYR A 132 -4.23 -21.49 -3.36
N ASP A 133 -3.65 -22.54 -2.80
CA ASP A 133 -4.23 -23.88 -2.82
C ASP A 133 -4.30 -24.44 -1.38
N TYR A 134 -5.50 -24.38 -0.83
CA TYR A 134 -5.81 -24.91 0.48
C TYR A 134 -6.00 -26.43 0.45
N SER A 135 -5.53 -27.14 1.48
CA SER A 135 -5.54 -28.60 1.46
C SER A 135 -6.91 -29.20 1.73
N ALA A 136 -7.63 -28.70 2.72
CA ALA A 136 -8.96 -29.16 3.11
C ALA A 136 -10.06 -28.16 2.73
N GLN A 137 -9.83 -26.85 2.94
CA GLN A 137 -10.80 -25.78 2.67
C GLN A 137 -10.72 -25.33 1.20
N LYS A 138 -11.09 -26.21 0.28
CA LYS A 138 -10.93 -25.97 -1.17
C LYS A 138 -11.73 -24.78 -1.71
N GLY A 139 -12.75 -24.31 -1.01
CA GLY A 139 -13.48 -23.07 -1.32
C GLY A 139 -12.62 -21.82 -1.24
N GLU A 140 -11.54 -21.88 -0.46
CA GLU A 140 -10.56 -20.80 -0.24
C GLU A 140 -9.45 -20.79 -1.31
N SER A 141 -9.36 -21.84 -2.16
CA SER A 141 -8.39 -21.89 -3.24
C SER A 141 -8.80 -20.93 -4.36
N LEU A 142 -7.97 -19.91 -4.61
CA LEU A 142 -8.25 -18.85 -5.56
C LEU A 142 -6.96 -18.26 -6.16
N THR A 143 -7.13 -17.37 -7.11
CA THR A 143 -6.02 -16.66 -7.75
C THR A 143 -6.33 -15.17 -7.80
N ASP A 144 -5.44 -14.37 -7.24
CA ASP A 144 -5.39 -12.93 -7.48
C ASP A 144 -4.38 -12.62 -8.56
N TRP A 145 -4.63 -11.58 -9.33
CA TRP A 145 -3.65 -11.12 -10.31
C TRP A 145 -3.77 -9.62 -10.57
N GLN A 146 -2.67 -9.01 -10.95
CA GLN A 146 -2.60 -7.61 -11.30
C GLN A 146 -1.62 -7.40 -12.45
N THR A 147 -1.95 -6.48 -13.34
CA THR A 147 -1.03 -5.94 -14.34
C THR A 147 -1.11 -4.43 -14.34
N GLY A 148 -0.01 -3.77 -14.65
CA GLY A 148 0.01 -2.31 -14.64
C GLY A 148 1.30 -1.73 -15.17
N GLY A 149 1.35 -0.42 -15.09
CA GLY A 149 2.55 0.33 -15.44
C GLY A 149 2.62 1.63 -14.67
N LYS A 150 3.83 2.05 -14.35
CA LYS A 150 4.10 3.34 -13.74
C LYS A 150 5.21 4.05 -14.47
N GLY A 151 5.15 5.39 -14.46
CA GLY A 151 6.11 6.20 -15.14
C GLY A 151 6.43 7.50 -14.43
N ARG A 152 7.66 7.97 -14.63
CA ARG A 152 8.12 9.30 -14.25
C ARG A 152 8.62 10.02 -15.50
N LEU A 153 8.04 11.18 -15.76
CA LEU A 153 8.47 12.07 -16.81
C LEU A 153 9.11 13.33 -16.18
N ASP A 154 10.42 13.46 -16.29
CA ASP A 154 11.15 14.65 -15.86
C ASP A 154 11.07 15.70 -16.97
N ILE A 155 10.06 16.58 -16.92
CA ILE A 155 9.79 17.60 -17.94
C ILE A 155 10.91 18.63 -17.93
N SER A 156 11.31 19.06 -16.73
CA SER A 156 12.46 19.93 -16.51
C SER A 156 13.09 19.58 -15.14
N HIS A 157 14.17 20.28 -14.77
CA HIS A 157 14.75 20.14 -13.42
C HIS A 157 13.79 20.56 -12.28
N ALA A 158 12.75 21.35 -12.60
CA ALA A 158 11.77 21.82 -11.62
C ALA A 158 10.39 21.17 -11.80
N ALA A 159 10.15 20.39 -12.85
CA ALA A 159 8.83 19.87 -13.18
C ALA A 159 8.88 18.36 -13.45
N THR A 160 8.10 17.59 -12.69
CA THR A 160 7.99 16.13 -12.78
C THR A 160 6.54 15.73 -12.88
N LEU A 161 6.23 14.78 -13.74
CA LEU A 161 4.94 14.09 -13.82
C LEU A 161 5.14 12.62 -13.47
N LEU A 162 4.37 12.14 -12.49
CA LEU A 162 4.22 10.73 -12.15
C LEU A 162 2.86 10.26 -12.64
N ALA A 163 2.78 9.04 -13.15
CA ALA A 163 1.53 8.40 -13.52
C ALA A 163 1.65 6.88 -13.26
N GLU A 164 0.56 6.29 -12.80
CA GLU A 164 0.43 4.86 -12.62
C GLU A 164 -0.97 4.42 -13.06
N ALA A 165 -1.07 3.25 -13.69
CA ALA A 165 -2.33 2.60 -13.99
C ALA A 165 -2.19 1.09 -13.77
N SER A 166 -3.20 0.48 -13.16
CA SER A 166 -3.25 -0.96 -12.97
C SER A 166 -4.68 -1.50 -13.12
N TYR A 167 -4.75 -2.79 -13.42
CA TYR A 167 -5.97 -3.56 -13.48
C TYR A 167 -5.71 -4.96 -12.94
N GLY A 168 -6.63 -5.48 -12.13
CA GLY A 168 -6.47 -6.79 -11.53
C GLY A 168 -7.75 -7.36 -10.95
N GLU A 169 -7.69 -8.62 -10.55
CA GLU A 169 -8.71 -9.34 -9.81
C GLU A 169 -8.18 -9.67 -8.42
N TYR A 170 -8.99 -9.40 -7.41
CA TYR A 170 -8.66 -9.56 -6.00
C TYR A 170 -9.80 -10.23 -5.27
N HIS A 171 -9.50 -10.82 -4.12
CA HIS A 171 -10.51 -11.29 -3.18
C HIS A 171 -10.55 -10.43 -1.93
N GLU A 172 -11.71 -10.41 -1.27
CA GLU A 172 -11.91 -9.81 0.04
C GLU A 172 -11.53 -10.84 1.13
N LEU A 173 -10.73 -10.42 2.08
CA LEU A 173 -10.31 -11.29 3.18
C LEU A 173 -11.45 -11.56 4.16
N TRP A 174 -11.45 -12.71 4.81
CA TRP A 174 -12.41 -13.02 5.90
C TRP A 174 -12.27 -12.10 7.12
N SER A 175 -11.13 -11.45 7.28
CA SER A 175 -10.95 -10.38 8.27
C SER A 175 -11.67 -9.09 7.93
N ALA A 176 -12.11 -8.90 6.69
CA ALA A 176 -12.85 -7.71 6.29
C ALA A 176 -14.14 -7.59 7.11
N PRO A 177 -14.49 -6.39 7.57
CA PRO A 177 -15.72 -6.17 8.34
C PRO A 177 -16.99 -6.59 7.60
N ASP A 178 -16.99 -6.48 6.28
CA ASP A 178 -18.11 -6.80 5.37
C ASP A 178 -18.17 -8.28 4.94
N ALA A 179 -17.19 -9.12 5.35
CA ALA A 179 -17.25 -10.55 5.09
C ALA A 179 -18.41 -11.20 5.88
N GLU A 180 -19.26 -11.95 5.19
CA GLU A 180 -20.45 -12.54 5.78
C GLU A 180 -20.28 -14.06 6.00
N SER A 181 -20.57 -14.56 7.19
CA SER A 181 -20.35 -15.96 7.61
C SER A 181 -21.14 -17.02 6.81
N PHE A 182 -22.13 -16.61 6.00
CA PHE A 182 -22.90 -17.52 5.14
C PHE A 182 -22.32 -17.67 3.72
N GLN A 183 -21.23 -17.02 3.41
CA GLN A 183 -20.52 -17.18 2.14
C GLN A 183 -19.81 -18.55 2.10
N ALA A 184 -19.78 -19.16 0.92
CA ALA A 184 -19.07 -20.41 0.68
C ALA A 184 -17.67 -20.22 0.06
N ALA A 185 -17.31 -18.97 -0.25
CA ALA A 185 -16.01 -18.56 -0.77
C ALA A 185 -15.85 -17.04 -0.54
N PRO A 186 -14.61 -16.52 -0.56
CA PRO A 186 -14.36 -15.08 -0.46
C PRO A 186 -15.03 -14.30 -1.59
N ASN A 187 -15.47 -13.07 -1.28
CA ASN A 187 -15.94 -12.14 -2.32
C ASN A 187 -14.78 -11.80 -3.25
N ARG A 188 -15.05 -11.65 -4.55
CA ARG A 188 -14.06 -11.30 -5.56
C ARG A 188 -14.49 -10.03 -6.29
N TYR A 189 -13.51 -9.22 -6.67
CA TYR A 189 -13.73 -7.99 -7.42
C TYR A 189 -12.59 -7.71 -8.40
N TYR A 190 -12.91 -7.01 -9.47
CA TYR A 190 -11.95 -6.40 -10.36
C TYR A 190 -11.75 -4.95 -9.95
N GLN A 191 -10.50 -4.50 -9.95
CA GLN A 191 -10.16 -3.10 -9.71
C GLN A 191 -9.38 -2.52 -10.90
N THR A 192 -9.87 -1.38 -11.39
CA THR A 192 -9.07 -0.47 -12.22
C THR A 192 -8.59 0.66 -11.34
N HIS A 193 -7.30 0.91 -11.30
CA HIS A 193 -6.70 2.02 -10.57
C HIS A 193 -5.86 2.88 -11.51
N VAL A 194 -6.04 4.20 -11.44
CA VAL A 194 -5.23 5.19 -12.16
C VAL A 194 -4.88 6.31 -11.21
N THR A 195 -3.60 6.70 -11.14
CA THR A 195 -3.18 7.88 -10.38
C THR A 195 -2.20 8.71 -11.18
N THR A 196 -2.26 10.04 -10.95
CA THR A 196 -1.34 11.00 -11.57
C THR A 196 -0.94 12.06 -10.56
N GLN A 197 0.31 12.53 -10.66
CA GLN A 197 0.82 13.63 -9.86
C GLN A 197 1.77 14.48 -10.69
N PHE A 198 1.46 15.76 -10.79
CA PHE A 198 2.36 16.75 -11.33
C PHE A 198 2.94 17.59 -10.20
N THR A 199 4.26 17.79 -10.21
CA THR A 199 4.96 18.63 -9.24
C THR A 199 5.78 19.67 -9.98
N TYR A 200 5.69 20.92 -9.52
CA TYR A 200 6.50 22.03 -10.01
C TYR A 200 7.14 22.75 -8.82
N GLN A 201 8.47 22.69 -8.73
CA GLN A 201 9.26 23.32 -7.68
C GLN A 201 10.47 24.04 -8.27
N PRO A 202 10.30 25.28 -8.77
CA PRO A 202 11.40 26.06 -9.36
C PRO A 202 12.35 26.65 -8.30
N SER A 203 11.93 26.72 -7.04
CA SER A 203 12.68 27.28 -5.92
C SER A 203 12.19 26.66 -4.60
N GLN A 204 12.30 27.38 -3.49
CA GLN A 204 11.76 26.95 -2.19
C GLN A 204 10.22 26.77 -2.20
N LEU A 205 9.52 27.53 -3.06
CA LEU A 205 8.08 27.37 -3.22
C LEU A 205 7.79 26.36 -4.32
N GLY A 206 6.95 25.36 -4.00
CA GLY A 206 6.49 24.36 -4.93
C GLY A 206 4.98 24.12 -4.87
N VAL A 207 4.47 23.54 -5.95
CA VAL A 207 3.07 23.14 -6.08
C VAL A 207 3.02 21.71 -6.60
N SER A 208 2.15 20.89 -6.02
CA SER A 208 1.76 19.58 -6.54
C SER A 208 0.26 19.55 -6.78
N ALA A 209 -0.14 18.99 -7.89
CA ALA A 209 -1.53 18.66 -8.19
C ALA A 209 -1.61 17.23 -8.70
N GLY A 210 -2.63 16.51 -8.29
CA GLY A 210 -2.79 15.12 -8.71
C GLY A 210 -4.19 14.61 -8.42
N GLY A 211 -4.41 13.35 -8.73
CA GLY A 211 -5.66 12.68 -8.46
C GLY A 211 -5.58 11.20 -8.77
N SER A 212 -6.59 10.48 -8.30
CA SER A 212 -6.79 9.07 -8.56
C SER A 212 -8.20 8.78 -9.05
N PHE A 213 -8.32 7.72 -9.81
CA PHE A 213 -9.57 7.10 -10.20
C PHE A 213 -9.49 5.62 -9.87
N ASP A 214 -10.51 5.11 -9.17
CA ASP A 214 -10.70 3.70 -8.89
C ASP A 214 -12.08 3.27 -9.32
N ARG A 215 -12.15 2.15 -10.01
CA ARG A 215 -13.37 1.42 -10.34
C ARG A 215 -13.32 0.07 -9.67
N TYR A 216 -14.37 -0.28 -8.93
CA TYR A 216 -14.58 -1.60 -8.32
C TYR A 216 -15.78 -2.28 -8.97
N ASP A 217 -15.56 -3.47 -9.52
CA ASP A 217 -16.58 -4.34 -10.11
C ASP A 217 -16.62 -5.66 -9.35
N TRP A 218 -17.60 -5.82 -8.46
CA TRP A 218 -17.76 -6.99 -7.61
C TRP A 218 -18.48 -8.12 -8.34
N THR A 219 -18.01 -9.35 -8.13
CA THR A 219 -18.64 -10.54 -8.67
C THR A 219 -19.65 -11.15 -7.70
N GLU A 220 -20.53 -11.99 -8.19
CA GLU A 220 -21.43 -12.78 -7.36
C GLU A 220 -20.65 -13.79 -6.54
N THR A 221 -21.04 -14.00 -5.27
CA THR A 221 -20.37 -14.91 -4.35
C THR A 221 -21.27 -16.10 -4.05
N PRO A 222 -20.78 -17.36 -4.17
CA PRO A 222 -21.56 -18.53 -3.78
C PRO A 222 -21.86 -18.54 -2.30
N VAL A 223 -23.04 -19.02 -1.90
CA VAL A 223 -23.45 -19.10 -0.50
C VAL A 223 -23.62 -20.53 -0.03
N ILE A 224 -23.41 -20.76 1.26
CA ILE A 224 -23.62 -22.07 1.91
C ILE A 224 -25.08 -22.46 1.75
N GLY A 225 -25.33 -23.69 1.28
CA GLY A 225 -26.69 -24.17 1.01
C GLY A 225 -27.16 -23.97 -0.45
N GLY A 226 -26.36 -23.30 -1.26
CA GLY A 226 -26.58 -23.09 -2.69
C GLY A 226 -27.18 -21.74 -3.04
N GLY A 227 -26.94 -21.30 -4.27
CA GLY A 227 -27.29 -19.97 -4.78
C GLY A 227 -26.10 -19.01 -4.73
N PHE A 228 -26.36 -17.75 -5.06
CA PHE A 228 -25.35 -16.69 -5.14
C PHE A 228 -25.82 -15.42 -4.44
N LEU A 229 -24.90 -14.74 -3.77
CA LEU A 229 -25.08 -13.39 -3.24
C LEU A 229 -24.68 -12.40 -4.33
N PRO A 230 -25.60 -11.57 -4.84
CA PRO A 230 -25.24 -10.52 -5.78
C PRO A 230 -24.49 -9.39 -5.05
N ASN A 231 -23.36 -8.95 -5.59
CA ASN A 231 -22.55 -7.87 -5.03
C ASN A 231 -22.49 -6.63 -5.94
N SER A 232 -23.36 -6.56 -6.97
CA SER A 232 -23.38 -5.42 -7.90
C SER A 232 -23.77 -4.09 -7.25
N ASP A 233 -24.35 -4.11 -6.05
CA ASP A 233 -24.64 -2.93 -5.24
C ASP A 233 -23.38 -2.34 -4.54
N ARG A 234 -22.24 -3.04 -4.65
CA ARG A 234 -20.92 -2.58 -4.21
C ARG A 234 -20.08 -1.99 -5.36
N ASN A 235 -20.58 -2.08 -6.60
CA ASN A 235 -19.88 -1.53 -7.76
C ASN A 235 -19.84 -0.01 -7.66
N GLU A 236 -18.63 0.57 -7.72
CA GLU A 236 -18.45 1.99 -7.53
C GLU A 236 -17.27 2.58 -8.32
N ASP A 237 -17.41 3.86 -8.66
CA ASP A 237 -16.35 4.73 -9.12
C ASP A 237 -15.92 5.66 -7.97
N LYS A 238 -14.63 5.74 -7.68
CA LYS A 238 -14.03 6.72 -6.77
C LYS A 238 -13.13 7.65 -7.55
N LEU A 239 -13.42 8.94 -7.50
CA LEU A 239 -12.56 9.98 -8.06
C LEU A 239 -12.04 10.85 -6.91
N GLU A 240 -10.73 11.04 -6.85
CA GLU A 240 -10.09 11.95 -5.92
C GLU A 240 -9.16 12.91 -6.67
N GLY A 241 -9.14 14.18 -6.25
CA GLY A 241 -8.23 15.18 -6.77
C GLY A 241 -7.69 16.06 -5.65
N TYR A 242 -6.42 16.45 -5.74
CA TYR A 242 -5.82 17.33 -4.74
C TYR A 242 -4.96 18.44 -5.36
N LEU A 243 -4.85 19.52 -4.60
CA LEU A 243 -3.88 20.59 -4.81
C LEU A 243 -3.09 20.79 -3.51
N ARG A 244 -1.76 20.82 -3.62
CA ARG A 244 -0.84 21.04 -2.52
C ARG A 244 0.11 22.18 -2.85
N VAL A 245 0.24 23.13 -1.95
CA VAL A 245 1.26 24.19 -2.00
C VAL A 245 2.22 23.94 -0.83
N PHE A 246 3.51 23.97 -1.10
CA PHE A 246 4.52 23.74 -0.08
C PHE A 246 5.68 24.74 -0.18
N TYR A 247 6.29 25.03 0.96
CA TYR A 247 7.42 25.93 1.07
C TYR A 247 8.55 25.27 1.86
N GLU A 248 9.69 25.07 1.20
CA GLU A 248 10.91 24.54 1.80
C GLU A 248 11.68 25.70 2.46
N PHE A 249 11.49 25.89 3.75
CA PHE A 249 12.10 26.98 4.51
C PHE A 249 13.55 26.68 4.93
N SER A 250 13.95 25.42 4.91
CA SER A 250 15.31 24.93 5.10
C SER A 250 15.49 23.64 4.33
N PRO A 251 16.70 23.29 3.82
CA PRO A 251 16.93 22.02 3.17
C PRO A 251 16.43 20.84 4.02
N GLY A 252 15.53 20.04 3.48
CA GLY A 252 14.92 18.93 4.19
C GLY A 252 13.70 19.27 5.04
N TYR A 253 13.27 20.53 5.10
CA TYR A 253 12.10 20.94 5.88
C TYR A 253 11.14 21.77 5.03
N ALA A 254 9.98 21.23 4.75
CA ALA A 254 8.94 21.93 4.00
C ALA A 254 7.61 21.91 4.75
N ALA A 255 7.01 23.09 4.92
CA ALA A 255 5.62 23.21 5.37
C ALA A 255 4.69 23.16 4.15
N PHE A 256 3.50 22.61 4.31
CA PHE A 256 2.52 22.56 3.23
C PHE A 256 1.08 22.77 3.70
N VAL A 257 0.24 23.15 2.76
CA VAL A 257 -1.22 23.05 2.84
C VAL A 257 -1.72 22.23 1.66
N ARG A 258 -2.74 21.40 1.90
CA ARG A 258 -3.34 20.53 0.88
C ARG A 258 -4.86 20.61 0.96
N ALA A 259 -5.50 20.72 -0.18
CA ALA A 259 -6.94 20.55 -0.33
C ALA A 259 -7.18 19.34 -1.22
N THR A 260 -8.00 18.40 -0.73
CA THR A 260 -8.38 17.17 -1.43
C THR A 260 -9.89 17.15 -1.57
N PHE A 261 -10.41 16.76 -2.73
CA PHE A 261 -11.81 16.57 -3.02
C PHE A 261 -12.03 15.17 -3.57
N ASN A 262 -13.10 14.51 -3.15
CA ASN A 262 -13.47 13.19 -3.62
C ASN A 262 -14.94 13.11 -3.99
N ASP A 263 -15.23 12.23 -4.94
CA ASP A 263 -16.57 11.83 -5.36
C ASP A 263 -16.63 10.30 -5.45
N ARG A 264 -17.62 9.69 -4.80
CA ARG A 264 -17.88 8.25 -4.78
C ARG A 264 -19.25 8.03 -5.38
N LYS A 265 -19.30 7.28 -6.45
CA LYS A 265 -20.55 7.02 -7.17
C LYS A 265 -20.77 5.53 -7.33
N PHE A 266 -21.84 5.03 -6.74
CA PHE A 266 -22.28 3.65 -6.88
C PHE A 266 -23.11 3.48 -8.15
N ASP A 267 -23.01 2.31 -8.82
CA ASP A 267 -23.77 2.02 -10.04
C ASP A 267 -25.25 1.94 -9.77
N LEU A 268 -25.65 1.36 -8.63
CA LEU A 268 -27.03 1.29 -8.21
C LEU A 268 -27.36 2.48 -7.30
N THR A 269 -28.43 3.18 -7.62
CA THR A 269 -28.93 4.28 -6.79
C THR A 269 -29.27 3.83 -5.36
N LEU A 270 -29.74 2.59 -5.21
CA LEU A 270 -30.02 2.00 -3.90
C LEU A 270 -29.33 0.64 -3.79
N ASP A 271 -28.65 0.43 -2.68
CA ASP A 271 -28.10 -0.85 -2.30
C ASP A 271 -29.19 -1.84 -1.84
N ARG A 272 -28.81 -3.07 -1.49
CA ARG A 272 -29.73 -4.10 -0.97
C ARG A 272 -30.46 -3.69 0.32
N SER A 273 -29.97 -2.70 1.05
CA SER A 273 -30.59 -2.16 2.26
C SER A 273 -31.55 -0.99 1.99
N GLY A 274 -31.61 -0.47 0.77
CA GLY A 274 -32.39 0.71 0.38
C GLY A 274 -31.69 2.04 0.66
N ALA A 275 -30.37 2.04 0.87
CA ALA A 275 -29.55 3.24 1.04
C ALA A 275 -28.90 3.66 -0.28
N ASP A 276 -28.80 4.96 -0.54
CA ASP A 276 -27.92 5.52 -1.56
C ASP A 276 -26.56 5.82 -0.91
N ARG A 277 -25.53 5.06 -1.32
CA ARG A 277 -24.18 5.16 -0.77
C ARG A 277 -23.28 6.17 -1.48
N SER A 278 -23.79 6.75 -2.59
CA SER A 278 -23.05 7.79 -3.31
C SER A 278 -22.76 8.97 -2.39
N SER A 279 -21.56 9.50 -2.44
CA SER A 279 -21.13 10.54 -1.52
C SER A 279 -20.04 11.40 -2.13
N HIS A 280 -19.90 12.63 -1.64
CA HIS A 280 -18.82 13.53 -2.01
C HIS A 280 -18.21 14.16 -0.76
N GLY A 281 -16.94 14.49 -0.85
CA GLY A 281 -16.26 15.00 0.32
C GLY A 281 -15.07 15.88 0.01
N TYR A 282 -14.54 16.47 1.09
CA TYR A 282 -13.32 17.25 1.03
C TYR A 282 -12.49 17.08 2.29
N ARG A 283 -11.20 17.36 2.13
CA ARG A 283 -10.21 17.36 3.20
C ARG A 283 -9.31 18.58 3.03
N TYR A 284 -9.03 19.29 4.12
CA TYR A 284 -8.06 20.37 4.16
C TYR A 284 -7.02 20.05 5.22
N ASP A 285 -5.77 19.95 4.81
CA ASP A 285 -4.65 19.56 5.66
C ASP A 285 -3.58 20.65 5.68
N ALA A 286 -2.93 20.79 6.81
CA ALA A 286 -1.67 21.50 6.96
C ALA A 286 -0.64 20.58 7.60
N GLY A 287 0.59 20.59 7.10
CA GLY A 287 1.58 19.64 7.57
C GLY A 287 3.02 20.06 7.23
N MET A 288 3.91 19.12 7.52
CA MET A 288 5.34 19.27 7.28
C MET A 288 5.93 18.01 6.67
N ASN A 289 6.81 18.19 5.69
CA ASN A 289 7.78 17.18 5.28
C ASN A 289 9.07 17.41 6.07
N LEU A 290 9.64 16.32 6.57
CA LEU A 290 10.80 16.34 7.44
C LEU A 290 11.90 15.44 6.85
N LEU A 291 13.13 15.98 6.79
CA LEU A 291 14.35 15.23 6.61
C LEU A 291 15.34 15.71 7.67
N ILE A 292 15.23 15.14 8.86
CA ILE A 292 15.97 15.58 10.05
C ILE A 292 17.34 14.93 10.07
N SER A 293 18.39 15.70 9.76
CA SER A 293 19.79 15.31 9.98
C SER A 293 20.12 13.91 9.48
N HIS A 294 19.53 13.46 8.37
CA HIS A 294 19.67 12.10 7.84
C HIS A 294 19.19 10.98 8.80
N LEU A 295 18.48 11.33 9.88
CA LEU A 295 17.99 10.37 10.87
C LEU A 295 16.51 10.07 10.75
N VAL A 296 15.71 11.04 10.32
CA VAL A 296 14.26 10.88 10.18
C VAL A 296 13.79 11.52 8.88
N ARG A 297 13.05 10.76 8.10
CA ARG A 297 12.38 11.20 6.87
C ARG A 297 10.89 10.97 7.01
N GLY A 298 10.05 11.89 6.55
CA GLY A 298 8.62 11.62 6.46
C GLY A 298 7.73 12.84 6.40
N GLU A 299 6.43 12.60 6.61
CA GLU A 299 5.37 13.59 6.57
C GLU A 299 4.49 13.49 7.81
N LEU A 300 4.09 14.65 8.32
CA LEU A 300 3.09 14.81 9.39
C LEU A 300 2.06 15.83 8.93
N TYR A 301 0.77 15.56 9.15
CA TYR A 301 -0.27 16.55 8.89
C TYR A 301 -1.43 16.44 9.88
N VAL A 302 -2.14 17.54 10.00
CA VAL A 302 -3.42 17.65 10.68
C VAL A 302 -4.39 18.42 9.81
N GLY A 303 -5.68 18.13 9.94
CA GLY A 303 -6.67 18.72 9.09
C GLY A 303 -8.10 18.52 9.54
N TYR A 304 -8.99 18.75 8.60
CA TYR A 304 -10.41 18.56 8.75
C TYR A 304 -10.96 17.87 7.50
N LEU A 305 -11.76 16.82 7.71
CA LEU A 305 -12.46 16.12 6.64
C LEU A 305 -13.98 16.28 6.79
N LYS A 306 -14.68 16.22 5.66
CA LYS A 306 -16.11 16.11 5.57
C LYS A 306 -16.50 15.20 4.41
N GLN A 307 -17.50 14.32 4.64
CA GLN A 307 -18.10 13.43 3.64
C GLN A 307 -19.61 13.57 3.77
N ASP A 308 -20.28 14.00 2.71
CA ASP A 308 -21.72 14.18 2.61
C ASP A 308 -22.31 13.05 1.76
N TYR A 309 -23.33 12.36 2.28
CA TYR A 309 -24.00 11.24 1.61
C TYR A 309 -25.25 11.70 0.88
N ALA A 310 -25.63 10.98 -0.18
CA ALA A 310 -26.83 11.26 -0.95
C ALA A 310 -28.11 11.21 -0.08
N THR A 311 -29.07 12.10 -0.37
CA THR A 311 -30.26 12.31 0.48
C THR A 311 -31.54 11.73 -0.09
N GLY A 312 -31.51 11.07 -1.25
CA GLY A 312 -32.68 10.61 -2.00
C GLY A 312 -33.28 9.25 -1.59
N SER A 313 -32.64 8.55 -0.64
CA SER A 313 -33.00 7.18 -0.25
C SER A 313 -33.99 7.11 0.92
N THR A 314 -34.65 5.95 1.03
CA THR A 314 -35.56 5.66 2.16
C THR A 314 -34.77 5.49 3.47
N LEU A 315 -33.57 4.92 3.39
CA LEU A 315 -32.62 4.77 4.51
C LEU A 315 -31.56 5.86 4.39
N LYS A 316 -31.71 6.91 5.20
CA LYS A 316 -30.76 8.04 5.19
C LYS A 316 -29.46 7.68 5.89
N LEU A 317 -28.34 7.84 5.20
CA LEU A 317 -27.01 7.75 5.76
C LEU A 317 -26.62 9.05 6.49
N THR A 318 -25.72 8.94 7.46
CA THR A 318 -25.25 10.06 8.29
C THR A 318 -24.00 10.66 7.69
N ASP A 319 -23.96 11.98 7.48
CA ASP A 319 -22.78 12.70 7.05
C ASP A 319 -21.66 12.60 8.10
N ILE A 320 -20.43 12.57 7.65
CA ILE A 320 -19.26 12.44 8.51
C ILE A 320 -18.42 13.70 8.41
N SER A 321 -17.98 14.20 9.55
CA SER A 321 -17.03 15.31 9.58
C SER A 321 -16.16 15.24 10.82
N GLY A 322 -15.01 15.90 10.78
CA GLY A 322 -14.17 16.03 11.97
C GLY A 322 -12.69 16.16 11.68
N PHE A 323 -11.92 16.09 12.75
CA PHE A 323 -10.46 16.22 12.74
C PHE A 323 -9.84 15.10 11.92
N ASP A 324 -8.93 15.48 11.02
CA ASP A 324 -8.12 14.57 10.22
C ASP A 324 -6.66 14.68 10.63
N TYR A 325 -5.92 13.58 10.48
CA TYR A 325 -4.51 13.54 10.80
C TYR A 325 -3.82 12.37 10.10
N GLY A 326 -2.52 12.54 9.87
CA GLY A 326 -1.67 11.47 9.40
C GLY A 326 -0.21 11.72 9.74
N ALA A 327 0.51 10.62 9.87
CA ALA A 327 1.92 10.57 10.12
C ALA A 327 2.53 9.39 9.37
N GLN A 328 3.65 9.60 8.71
CA GLN A 328 4.49 8.56 8.16
C GLN A 328 5.94 8.98 8.30
N LEU A 329 6.69 8.24 9.10
CA LEU A 329 8.06 8.56 9.46
C LEU A 329 8.93 7.33 9.31
N ASP A 330 10.07 7.50 8.64
CA ASP A 330 11.17 6.54 8.60
C ASP A 330 12.28 7.05 9.50
N TRP A 331 12.64 6.29 10.50
CA TRP A 331 13.72 6.59 11.42
C TRP A 331 14.91 5.66 11.17
N PHE A 332 15.99 6.23 10.65
CA PHE A 332 17.26 5.54 10.37
C PHE A 332 18.08 5.49 11.66
N VAL A 333 17.72 4.57 12.57
CA VAL A 333 18.33 4.46 13.91
C VAL A 333 19.82 4.18 13.83
N SER A 334 20.20 3.34 12.88
CA SER A 334 21.58 3.02 12.53
C SER A 334 21.66 2.54 11.07
N PRO A 335 22.85 2.38 10.49
CA PRO A 335 22.97 1.77 9.17
C PRO A 335 22.38 0.37 9.05
N LEU A 336 22.14 -0.34 10.16
CA LEU A 336 21.60 -1.69 10.20
C LEU A 336 20.15 -1.77 10.68
N LEU A 337 19.54 -0.65 11.09
CA LEU A 337 18.20 -0.62 11.64
C LEU A 337 17.42 0.59 11.14
N THR A 338 16.33 0.34 10.45
CA THR A 338 15.32 1.33 10.06
C THR A 338 14.02 1.03 10.79
N VAL A 339 13.41 2.03 11.39
CA VAL A 339 12.09 1.94 12.04
C VAL A 339 11.11 2.81 11.29
N HIS A 340 9.95 2.25 10.95
CA HIS A 340 8.86 2.95 10.28
C HIS A 340 7.72 3.15 11.27
N VAL A 341 7.20 4.36 11.35
CA VAL A 341 6.05 4.69 12.20
C VAL A 341 4.97 5.31 11.33
N GLY A 342 3.78 4.74 11.36
CA GLY A 342 2.63 5.21 10.60
C GLY A 342 1.39 5.42 11.45
N GLY A 343 0.51 6.29 11.00
CA GLY A 343 -0.81 6.45 11.61
C GLY A 343 -1.65 7.43 10.82
N ASN A 344 -2.94 7.13 10.69
CA ASN A 344 -3.88 7.99 9.97
C ASN A 344 -5.32 7.73 10.38
N ARG A 345 -6.20 8.64 9.98
CA ARG A 345 -7.65 8.45 9.96
C ARG A 345 -8.13 8.30 8.54
N GLN A 346 -9.02 7.30 8.29
CA GLN A 346 -9.56 7.01 6.96
C GLN A 346 -11.01 6.58 7.06
N LEU A 347 -11.82 6.95 6.04
CA LEU A 347 -13.18 6.48 5.87
C LEU A 347 -13.23 5.42 4.78
N SER A 348 -13.69 4.21 5.13
CA SER A 348 -13.93 3.10 4.21
C SER A 348 -15.42 2.88 4.01
N ASP A 349 -15.81 2.46 2.81
CA ASP A 349 -17.18 2.11 2.51
C ASP A 349 -17.55 0.78 3.18
N THR A 350 -18.84 0.53 3.40
CA THR A 350 -19.36 -0.69 4.02
C THR A 350 -20.75 -1.01 3.45
N ILE A 351 -21.13 -2.29 3.48
CA ILE A 351 -22.45 -2.78 3.04
C ILE A 351 -23.48 -2.83 4.16
N PHE A 352 -23.09 -2.59 5.40
CA PHE A 352 -24.01 -2.71 6.52
C PHE A 352 -25.16 -1.68 6.45
N ALA A 353 -26.39 -2.18 6.62
CA ALA A 353 -27.60 -1.36 6.56
C ALA A 353 -27.57 -0.23 7.59
N GLY A 354 -27.81 1.00 7.14
CA GLY A 354 -27.86 2.20 7.98
C GLY A 354 -26.50 2.70 8.49
N ILE A 355 -25.41 2.07 8.08
CA ILE A 355 -24.04 2.52 8.38
C ILE A 355 -23.48 3.26 7.16
N SER A 356 -23.00 4.48 7.37
CA SER A 356 -22.50 5.33 6.29
C SER A 356 -21.10 4.91 5.86
N ALA A 357 -20.21 4.69 6.83
CA ALA A 357 -18.84 4.28 6.60
C ALA A 357 -18.21 3.71 7.88
N GLU A 358 -17.08 3.06 7.69
CA GLU A 358 -16.14 2.72 8.73
C GLU A 358 -15.17 3.89 8.93
N ASP A 359 -15.16 4.48 10.13
CA ASP A 359 -14.18 5.49 10.55
C ASP A 359 -12.99 4.77 11.19
N ASN A 360 -11.97 4.50 10.38
CA ASN A 360 -10.79 3.75 10.75
C ASN A 360 -9.68 4.68 11.25
N LYS A 361 -9.14 4.37 12.43
CA LYS A 361 -7.97 5.03 13.01
C LYS A 361 -6.86 4.02 13.16
N THR A 362 -5.83 4.17 12.36
CA THR A 362 -4.72 3.23 12.26
C THR A 362 -3.48 3.78 12.95
N GLY A 363 -2.76 2.90 13.64
CA GLY A 363 -1.40 3.12 14.10
C GLY A 363 -0.55 1.91 13.78
N SER A 364 0.67 2.13 13.29
CA SER A 364 1.60 1.05 12.93
C SER A 364 3.04 1.42 13.29
N ILE A 365 3.82 0.40 13.60
CA ILE A 365 5.26 0.45 13.73
C ILE A 365 5.86 -0.77 13.06
N SER A 366 6.94 -0.59 12.30
CA SER A 366 7.74 -1.71 11.81
C SER A 366 9.22 -1.40 11.91
N ALA A 367 10.03 -2.45 11.90
CA ALA A 367 11.48 -2.35 11.99
C ALA A 367 12.12 -3.34 11.03
N ASP A 368 13.05 -2.84 10.20
CA ASP A 368 13.88 -3.62 9.31
C ASP A 368 15.31 -3.66 9.88
N TYR A 369 15.79 -4.86 10.20
CA TYR A 369 17.09 -5.05 10.81
C TYR A 369 17.98 -5.96 9.98
N GLU A 370 19.13 -5.46 9.54
CA GLU A 370 20.19 -6.23 8.89
C GLU A 370 21.02 -6.95 9.96
N LEU A 371 20.56 -8.14 10.38
CA LEU A 371 21.28 -8.96 11.37
C LEU A 371 22.64 -9.42 10.86
N LEU A 372 22.67 -9.87 9.61
CA LEU A 372 23.86 -10.15 8.83
C LEU A 372 23.65 -9.56 7.43
N ARG A 373 24.73 -9.42 6.64
CA ARG A 373 24.66 -8.89 5.27
C ARG A 373 23.64 -9.63 4.41
N ASN A 374 23.40 -10.91 4.70
CA ASN A 374 22.49 -11.80 4.00
C ASN A 374 21.35 -12.31 4.89
N VAL A 375 21.14 -11.74 6.07
CA VAL A 375 20.00 -12.06 6.95
C VAL A 375 19.29 -10.77 7.34
N ILE A 376 18.07 -10.62 6.87
CA ILE A 376 17.21 -9.48 7.18
C ILE A 376 16.09 -9.95 8.11
N VAL A 377 15.84 -9.19 9.16
CA VAL A 377 14.73 -9.42 10.09
C VAL A 377 13.76 -8.25 9.97
N GLU A 378 12.53 -8.54 9.65
CA GLU A 378 11.43 -7.57 9.58
C GLU A 378 10.44 -7.87 10.71
N ALA A 379 10.14 -6.88 11.55
CA ALA A 379 9.13 -7.00 12.60
C ALA A 379 8.11 -5.88 12.43
N ASN A 380 6.83 -6.19 12.63
CA ASN A 380 5.77 -5.19 12.53
C ASN A 380 4.73 -5.38 13.63
N ALA A 381 4.04 -4.28 13.97
CA ALA A 381 2.85 -4.28 14.81
C ALA A 381 1.90 -3.17 14.35
N SER A 382 0.61 -3.44 14.39
CA SER A 382 -0.42 -2.47 14.03
C SER A 382 -1.64 -2.59 14.92
N ALA A 383 -2.38 -1.48 15.01
CA ALA A 383 -3.69 -1.45 15.66
C ALA A 383 -4.64 -0.56 14.85
N ILE A 384 -5.91 -0.99 14.71
CA ILE A 384 -6.94 -0.25 14.01
C ILE A 384 -8.17 -0.20 14.89
N ALA A 385 -8.59 1.02 15.20
CA ALA A 385 -9.88 1.27 15.85
C ALA A 385 -10.91 1.67 14.79
N THR A 386 -11.89 0.82 14.55
CA THR A 386 -13.00 1.03 13.61
C THR A 386 -14.26 1.42 14.35
N LYS A 387 -14.89 2.53 13.93
CA LYS A 387 -16.22 2.92 14.36
C LYS A 387 -17.16 2.92 13.17
N TYR A 388 -18.32 2.31 13.33
CA TYR A 388 -19.35 2.23 12.29
C TYR A 388 -20.28 3.43 12.41
N THR A 389 -20.16 4.41 11.49
CA THR A 389 -20.96 5.66 11.54
C THR A 389 -22.44 5.37 11.30
N GLY A 390 -23.27 5.76 12.25
CA GLY A 390 -24.71 5.43 12.28
C GLY A 390 -25.07 4.29 13.22
N SER A 391 -24.06 3.66 13.89
CA SER A 391 -24.24 2.54 14.81
C SER A 391 -23.40 2.71 16.07
N ALA A 392 -23.72 1.93 17.11
CA ALA A 392 -22.88 1.77 18.29
C ALA A 392 -21.81 0.67 18.12
N ALA A 393 -21.74 0.04 16.94
CA ALA A 393 -20.77 -1.00 16.64
C ALA A 393 -19.35 -0.42 16.56
N SER A 394 -18.38 -1.19 17.04
CA SER A 394 -16.97 -0.85 16.98
C SER A 394 -16.11 -2.10 17.02
N ASP A 395 -15.00 -2.07 16.32
CA ASP A 395 -13.99 -3.12 16.30
C ASP A 395 -12.63 -2.54 16.68
N MET A 396 -11.79 -3.39 17.25
CA MET A 396 -10.38 -3.13 17.46
C MET A 396 -9.59 -4.30 16.88
N PHE A 397 -8.79 -4.03 15.87
CA PHE A 397 -7.88 -5.00 15.26
C PHE A 397 -6.47 -4.78 15.79
N TYR A 398 -5.77 -5.88 16.02
CA TYR A 398 -4.35 -5.91 16.36
C TYR A 398 -3.66 -6.88 15.41
N GLY A 399 -2.54 -6.46 14.87
CA GLY A 399 -1.68 -7.29 14.05
C GLY A 399 -0.25 -7.23 14.56
N ALA A 400 0.47 -8.35 14.48
CA ALA A 400 1.91 -8.41 14.71
C ALA A 400 2.54 -9.44 13.77
N GLY A 401 3.71 -9.14 13.23
CA GLY A 401 4.42 -10.05 12.33
C GLY A 401 5.93 -10.04 12.56
N LEU A 402 6.54 -11.16 12.27
CA LEU A 402 7.99 -11.35 12.29
C LEU A 402 8.41 -12.18 11.08
N LYS A 403 9.28 -11.62 10.23
CA LYS A 403 9.86 -12.31 9.09
C LYS A 403 11.37 -12.33 9.20
N VAL A 404 11.96 -13.47 8.94
CA VAL A 404 13.41 -13.62 8.77
C VAL A 404 13.68 -14.08 7.34
N GLU A 405 14.37 -13.24 6.59
CA GLU A 405 14.77 -13.51 5.21
C GLU A 405 16.27 -13.81 5.14
N TYR A 406 16.61 -14.93 4.52
CA TYR A 406 17.97 -15.35 4.24
C TYR A 406 18.26 -15.25 2.74
N LEU A 407 19.09 -14.29 2.35
CA LEU A 407 19.54 -14.11 0.97
C LEU A 407 20.61 -15.17 0.68
N ILE A 408 20.28 -16.18 -0.11
CA ILE A 408 21.19 -17.29 -0.45
C ILE A 408 22.23 -16.80 -1.43
N ASP A 409 21.76 -16.22 -2.54
CA ASP A 409 22.57 -15.59 -3.58
C ASP A 409 21.68 -14.62 -4.39
N ARG A 410 22.18 -14.17 -5.55
CA ARG A 410 21.43 -13.28 -6.45
C ARG A 410 20.25 -13.92 -7.18
N TYR A 411 20.06 -15.22 -7.04
CA TYR A 411 19.01 -15.97 -7.72
C TYR A 411 17.97 -16.52 -6.77
N ALA A 412 18.29 -16.59 -5.46
CA ALA A 412 17.41 -17.20 -4.49
C ALA A 412 17.48 -16.56 -3.10
N ALA A 413 16.33 -16.48 -2.44
CA ALA A 413 16.19 -16.15 -1.03
C ALA A 413 15.21 -17.13 -0.37
N ALA A 414 15.39 -17.38 0.93
CA ALA A 414 14.48 -18.17 1.76
C ALA A 414 13.93 -17.29 2.88
N HIS A 415 12.70 -17.56 3.34
CA HIS A 415 12.18 -16.87 4.51
C HIS A 415 11.35 -17.80 5.40
N VAL A 416 11.25 -17.39 6.64
CA VAL A 416 10.27 -17.88 7.63
C VAL A 416 9.53 -16.65 8.12
N GLU A 417 8.19 -16.73 8.19
CA GLU A 417 7.32 -15.65 8.60
C GLU A 417 6.27 -16.17 9.60
N TYR A 418 5.98 -15.38 10.58
CA TYR A 418 4.90 -15.60 11.54
C TYR A 418 4.07 -14.34 11.63
N ASP A 419 2.74 -14.49 11.53
CA ASP A 419 1.77 -13.43 11.65
C ASP A 419 0.72 -13.79 12.69
N TYR A 420 0.40 -12.80 13.49
CA TYR A 420 -0.68 -12.83 14.47
C TYR A 420 -1.70 -11.75 14.14
N GLU A 421 -2.98 -12.12 14.17
CA GLU A 421 -4.11 -11.21 13.97
C GLU A 421 -5.15 -11.45 15.07
N HIS A 422 -5.74 -10.37 15.58
CA HIS A 422 -6.80 -10.43 16.56
C HIS A 422 -7.80 -9.31 16.32
N ARG A 423 -9.10 -9.64 16.30
CA ARG A 423 -10.20 -8.69 16.32
C ARG A 423 -10.98 -8.84 17.62
N SER A 424 -11.16 -7.72 18.33
CA SER A 424 -12.09 -7.56 19.43
C SER A 424 -13.25 -6.67 18.97
N SER A 425 -14.48 -7.12 19.13
CA SER A 425 -15.66 -6.46 18.58
C SER A 425 -16.80 -6.45 19.61
N ASN A 426 -17.64 -5.43 19.56
CA ASN A 426 -18.93 -5.47 20.27
C ASN A 426 -20.07 -6.06 19.43
N ARG A 427 -19.76 -6.55 18.22
CA ARG A 427 -20.68 -7.29 17.35
C ARG A 427 -20.65 -8.77 17.71
N VAL A 428 -21.79 -9.44 17.63
CA VAL A 428 -21.91 -10.86 17.94
C VAL A 428 -21.12 -11.71 16.93
N LEU A 429 -20.34 -12.68 17.41
CA LEU A 429 -19.54 -13.63 16.62
C LEU A 429 -18.47 -12.97 15.74
N ALA A 430 -18.03 -11.75 16.07
CA ALA A 430 -17.02 -11.04 15.29
C ALA A 430 -15.62 -11.05 15.92
N ASP A 431 -15.50 -11.53 17.17
CA ASP A 431 -14.17 -11.72 17.80
C ASP A 431 -13.46 -12.92 17.19
N TYR A 432 -12.16 -12.78 16.95
CA TYR A 432 -11.31 -13.91 16.56
C TYR A 432 -9.85 -13.65 16.89
N SER A 433 -9.08 -14.73 16.89
CA SER A 433 -7.61 -14.69 16.83
C SER A 433 -7.15 -15.64 15.74
N ASP A 434 -6.06 -15.27 15.08
CA ASP A 434 -5.44 -16.05 14.03
C ASP A 434 -3.93 -16.04 14.16
N ASN A 435 -3.30 -17.18 13.87
CA ASN A 435 -1.87 -17.34 13.76
C ASN A 435 -1.53 -18.04 12.46
N THR A 436 -0.75 -17.37 11.63
CA THR A 436 -0.24 -17.94 10.38
C THR A 436 1.28 -18.09 10.47
N ILE A 437 1.81 -19.26 10.10
CA ILE A 437 3.24 -19.48 9.92
C ILE A 437 3.52 -19.90 8.48
N SER A 438 4.53 -19.32 7.88
CA SER A 438 4.91 -19.55 6.48
C SER A 438 6.40 -19.84 6.34
N ILE A 439 6.74 -20.73 5.43
CA ILE A 439 8.11 -20.99 4.99
C ILE A 439 8.14 -20.94 3.48
N GLY A 440 9.02 -20.15 2.92
CA GLY A 440 9.04 -19.95 1.47
C GLY A 440 10.42 -19.72 0.87
N LEU A 441 10.43 -19.84 -0.46
CA LEU A 441 11.58 -19.59 -1.31
C LEU A 441 11.17 -18.57 -2.39
N THR A 442 12.06 -17.63 -2.66
CA THR A 442 11.91 -16.70 -3.78
C THR A 442 13.05 -16.94 -4.75
N PHE A 443 12.73 -17.14 -6.02
CA PHE A 443 13.68 -17.24 -7.13
C PHE A 443 13.55 -16.00 -7.99
N HIS A 444 14.67 -15.43 -8.40
CA HIS A 444 14.71 -14.24 -9.26
C HIS A 444 15.96 -14.24 -10.16
N VAL A 445 15.95 -13.43 -11.24
CA VAL A 445 17.04 -13.34 -12.22
C VAL A 445 17.55 -11.91 -12.37
#